data_bfd1c784374dde7c4bdaa18a5a7c2d69
#
_entry.id   bfd1c784374dde7c4bdaa18a5a7c2d69
#
_cell.length_a   1.000
_cell.length_b   1.000
_cell.length_c   1.000
_cell.angle_alpha   90.00
_cell.angle_beta   90.00
_cell.angle_gamma   90.00
#
_symmetry.space_group_name_H-M   'P 1'
#
loop_
_entity.id
_entity.type
_entity.pdbx_description
1 polymer ?
#
loop_
_entity_poly.entity_id
_entity_poly.type
_entity_poly.pdbx_seq_one_letter_code
_entity_poly.pdbx_strand_id
1 'polypeptide(L)'
;MRREGMAGVAARLLGALCLAACLPPALGRDAGAQWTLEKYSHQPRILGSDAIQKVVASTDISEMWENDLRPILIERYPGSQGSYIVRQHIKHRLQTLKAGWEIEEDTFQRYTPYGYKTFSNVIGTLEPSAKRHLVLACHYDSKFFGQQWQGRVFVGATDSAVPCAMMLELARALDNELQLIKASSTSRPDLSLQLIFFDGEEAFVRWSPSDSLYGSQHLAQKMASTPHPPGSTTTNQLQGIDLFVLLDLIGARNPVFPNYFPNTLRWFQRLQAIEQKLHNMSLLKNHPVQSQYFHSTLHRGLVEDDHVPFLLRGVPVLHLIPSPFPAVWHTMKDTEENLDKATIDNLNKILQVFVLEYLNL
;
A
#
# COMPACT_ATOMS: atom_id res chain seq x y z
N MET A 1 -6.78 -21.46 77.58
CA MET A 1 -5.61 -22.21 78.17
C MET A 1 -4.43 -21.94 77.25
N ARG A 2 -3.56 -21.05 77.74
CA ARG A 2 -2.11 -21.32 77.94
C ARG A 2 -1.35 -21.63 76.65
N ARG A 3 -0.50 -20.81 76.21
CA ARG A 3 0.79 -20.22 76.71
C ARG A 3 1.86 -20.67 75.71
N GLU A 4 2.55 -19.71 75.25
CA GLU A 4 3.99 -19.38 75.41
C GLU A 4 4.85 -20.04 74.31
N GLY A 5 5.81 -19.46 73.65
CA GLY A 5 6.55 -18.21 73.89
C GLY A 5 7.91 -18.34 73.23
N MET A 6 8.60 -17.22 73.15
CA MET A 6 10.04 -17.00 72.94
C MET A 6 10.58 -17.11 71.50
N ALA A 7 10.86 -16.03 70.84
CA ALA A 7 11.99 -15.12 70.94
C ALA A 7 13.34 -15.77 70.59
N GLY A 8 13.92 -15.32 69.46
CA GLY A 8 15.29 -15.68 69.07
C GLY A 8 15.80 -14.85 67.90
N VAL A 9 16.29 -13.68 68.23
CA VAL A 9 17.52 -13.04 67.74
C VAL A 9 17.79 -12.95 66.21
N ALA A 10 17.86 -11.67 65.84
CA ALA A 10 18.34 -11.13 64.56
C ALA A 10 19.74 -11.58 64.17
N ALA A 11 19.92 -11.81 62.92
CA ALA A 11 21.21 -11.61 62.25
C ALA A 11 20.96 -10.95 60.88
N ARG A 12 21.30 -9.66 60.83
CA ARG A 12 21.37 -8.89 59.59
C ARG A 12 22.60 -9.34 58.82
N LEU A 13 22.38 -9.98 57.65
CA LEU A 13 23.39 -10.08 56.62
C LEU A 13 22.99 -9.17 55.47
N LEU A 14 23.66 -8.05 55.35
CA LEU A 14 23.69 -7.21 54.18
C LEU A 14 24.45 -8.02 53.08
N GLY A 15 23.70 -8.65 52.19
CA GLY A 15 24.21 -9.14 50.93
C GLY A 15 24.03 -8.05 49.88
N ALA A 16 25.13 -7.37 49.53
CA ALA A 16 25.15 -6.49 48.37
C ALA A 16 24.95 -7.34 47.11
N LEU A 17 23.74 -7.37 46.53
CA LEU A 17 23.52 -7.86 45.17
C LEU A 17 24.08 -6.83 44.19
N CYS A 18 25.28 -7.12 43.66
CA CYS A 18 25.76 -6.52 42.43
C CYS A 18 24.82 -6.96 41.32
N LEU A 19 23.86 -6.10 40.97
CA LEU A 19 23.18 -6.17 39.67
C LEU A 19 24.20 -5.84 38.57
N ALA A 20 24.94 -6.86 38.13
CA ALA A 20 25.60 -6.82 36.85
C ALA A 20 24.47 -6.72 35.79
N ALA A 21 24.24 -5.50 35.31
CA ALA A 21 23.46 -5.28 34.11
C ALA A 21 24.12 -6.07 32.98
N CYS A 22 23.60 -7.27 32.68
CA CYS A 22 23.86 -7.95 31.42
C CYS A 22 23.26 -7.07 30.31
N LEU A 23 24.07 -6.13 29.82
CA LEU A 23 23.82 -5.56 28.49
C LEU A 23 23.81 -6.75 27.53
N PRO A 24 22.75 -6.93 26.72
CA PRO A 24 22.81 -7.92 25.68
C PRO A 24 24.05 -7.61 24.83
N PRO A 25 24.77 -8.65 24.34
CA PRO A 25 25.90 -8.42 23.46
C PRO A 25 25.39 -7.55 22.32
N ALA A 26 26.09 -6.46 22.03
CA ALA A 26 25.86 -5.68 20.82
C ALA A 26 26.01 -6.67 19.67
N LEU A 27 24.87 -7.18 19.15
CA LEU A 27 24.81 -7.91 17.90
C LEU A 27 25.55 -7.04 16.90
N GLY A 28 26.70 -7.48 16.46
CA GLY A 28 27.48 -6.82 15.43
C GLY A 28 26.51 -6.54 14.29
N ARG A 29 26.15 -5.25 14.11
CA ARG A 29 25.30 -4.84 13.00
C ARG A 29 26.08 -5.18 11.75
N ASP A 30 25.59 -6.18 11.02
CA ASP A 30 26.16 -6.60 9.76
C ASP A 30 26.21 -5.35 8.87
N ALA A 31 27.39 -4.84 8.57
CA ALA A 31 27.57 -3.61 7.79
C ALA A 31 26.82 -3.70 6.43
N GLY A 32 26.60 -4.93 5.95
CA GLY A 32 25.85 -5.24 4.75
C GLY A 32 24.34 -4.97 4.82
N ALA A 33 23.73 -4.85 6.03
CA ALA A 33 22.28 -4.68 6.21
C ALA A 33 21.87 -3.26 6.67
N GLN A 34 22.81 -2.34 6.87
CA GLN A 34 22.53 -1.00 7.41
C GLN A 34 21.57 -0.19 6.53
N TRP A 35 21.60 -0.38 5.23
CA TRP A 35 20.69 0.26 4.28
C TRP A 35 19.21 0.01 4.58
N THR A 36 18.86 -1.12 5.21
CA THR A 36 17.47 -1.45 5.59
C THR A 36 16.90 -0.51 6.66
N LEU A 37 17.76 0.23 7.36
CA LEU A 37 17.37 1.20 8.40
C LEU A 37 17.17 2.61 7.85
N GLU A 38 17.64 2.90 6.64
CA GLU A 38 17.53 4.23 6.02
C GLU A 38 16.09 4.69 5.86
N LYS A 39 15.15 3.76 5.69
CA LYS A 39 13.71 4.07 5.66
C LYS A 39 13.22 4.84 6.88
N TYR A 40 13.83 4.67 8.04
CA TYR A 40 13.43 5.35 9.28
C TYR A 40 13.96 6.78 9.38
N SER A 41 15.04 7.10 8.67
CA SER A 41 15.63 8.43 8.59
C SER A 41 15.34 9.15 7.27
N HIS A 42 14.67 8.48 6.33
CA HIS A 42 14.33 9.04 5.02
C HIS A 42 13.52 10.33 5.15
N GLN A 43 13.92 11.38 4.42
CA GLN A 43 13.24 12.67 4.39
C GLN A 43 12.72 12.95 2.99
N PRO A 44 11.48 13.42 2.84
CA PRO A 44 10.94 13.80 1.54
C PRO A 44 11.53 15.13 1.08
N ARG A 45 11.70 15.28 -0.23
CA ARG A 45 12.00 16.58 -0.85
C ARG A 45 10.69 17.34 -1.02
N ILE A 46 10.50 18.38 -0.23
CA ILE A 46 9.27 19.18 -0.28
C ILE A 46 9.25 20.01 -1.57
N LEU A 47 8.24 19.77 -2.40
CA LEU A 47 8.09 20.48 -3.67
C LEU A 47 7.63 21.92 -3.46
N GLY A 48 8.21 22.85 -4.24
CA GLY A 48 7.78 24.24 -4.35
C GLY A 48 6.46 24.37 -5.11
N SER A 49 5.81 25.54 -5.03
CA SER A 49 4.52 25.77 -5.68
C SER A 49 4.55 25.60 -7.20
N ASP A 50 5.61 26.04 -7.88
CA ASP A 50 5.74 25.90 -9.33
C ASP A 50 5.88 24.43 -9.77
N ALA A 51 6.65 23.63 -9.00
CA ALA A 51 6.78 22.20 -9.25
C ALA A 51 5.42 21.48 -9.04
N ILE A 52 4.71 21.81 -7.97
CA ILE A 52 3.36 21.27 -7.70
C ILE A 52 2.41 21.60 -8.85
N GLN A 53 2.40 22.84 -9.35
CA GLN A 53 1.53 23.23 -10.48
C GLN A 53 1.82 22.39 -11.72
N LYS A 54 3.09 22.11 -12.02
CA LYS A 54 3.49 21.26 -13.15
C LYS A 54 2.98 19.81 -12.96
N VAL A 55 3.18 19.23 -11.78
CA VAL A 55 2.72 17.88 -11.46
C VAL A 55 1.22 17.77 -11.60
N VAL A 56 0.48 18.70 -10.99
CA VAL A 56 -0.99 18.71 -11.04
C VAL A 56 -1.52 18.93 -12.46
N ALA A 57 -0.82 19.68 -13.29
CA ALA A 57 -1.18 19.90 -14.70
C ALA A 57 -1.06 18.62 -15.55
N SER A 58 -0.26 17.63 -15.11
CA SER A 58 -0.13 16.33 -15.79
C SER A 58 -1.27 15.36 -15.48
N THR A 59 -2.04 15.63 -14.42
CA THR A 59 -3.20 14.79 -14.05
C THR A 59 -4.32 14.96 -15.06
N ASP A 60 -4.78 13.86 -15.65
CA ASP A 60 -5.91 13.85 -16.58
C ASP A 60 -6.98 12.84 -16.15
N ILE A 61 -7.96 13.33 -15.40
CA ILE A 61 -9.07 12.49 -14.91
C ILE A 61 -9.92 11.92 -16.06
N SER A 62 -9.94 12.54 -17.21
CA SER A 62 -10.72 12.03 -18.34
C SER A 62 -9.95 10.90 -19.04
N GLU A 63 -8.65 11.06 -19.24
CA GLU A 63 -7.76 9.99 -19.73
C GLU A 63 -7.82 8.77 -18.80
N MET A 64 -7.64 8.97 -17.50
CA MET A 64 -7.76 7.89 -16.51
C MET A 64 -9.12 7.19 -16.60
N TRP A 65 -10.21 7.97 -16.72
CA TRP A 65 -11.56 7.42 -16.72
C TRP A 65 -11.84 6.52 -17.92
N GLU A 66 -11.46 6.98 -19.10
CA GLU A 66 -11.73 6.26 -20.35
C GLU A 66 -10.75 5.09 -20.58
N ASN A 67 -9.48 5.30 -20.25
CA ASN A 67 -8.42 4.37 -20.66
C ASN A 67 -7.86 3.51 -19.51
N ASP A 68 -8.06 3.88 -18.26
CA ASP A 68 -7.63 3.08 -17.12
C ASP A 68 -8.81 2.47 -16.35
N LEU A 69 -9.84 3.26 -16.01
CA LEU A 69 -10.92 2.83 -15.15
C LEU A 69 -11.95 1.95 -15.87
N ARG A 70 -12.57 2.45 -16.96
CA ARG A 70 -13.64 1.72 -17.66
C ARG A 70 -13.26 0.32 -18.12
N PRO A 71 -12.03 0.08 -18.63
CA PRO A 71 -11.59 -1.27 -18.96
C PRO A 71 -11.53 -2.23 -17.76
N ILE A 72 -11.43 -1.71 -16.54
CA ILE A 72 -11.40 -2.50 -15.29
C ILE A 72 -12.81 -2.74 -14.74
N LEU A 73 -13.80 -1.93 -15.10
CA LEU A 73 -15.18 -2.03 -14.61
C LEU A 73 -15.96 -3.21 -15.21
N ILE A 74 -15.39 -4.40 -15.10
CA ILE A 74 -16.00 -5.67 -15.46
C ILE A 74 -15.91 -6.64 -14.29
N GLU A 75 -16.73 -7.70 -14.31
CA GLU A 75 -16.57 -8.81 -13.37
C GLU A 75 -15.20 -9.47 -13.58
N ARG A 76 -14.40 -9.55 -12.51
CA ARG A 76 -12.97 -9.93 -12.59
C ARG A 76 -12.50 -10.74 -11.38
N TYR A 77 -13.37 -11.60 -10.84
CA TYR A 77 -12.98 -12.50 -9.75
C TYR A 77 -11.87 -13.48 -10.18
N PRO A 78 -11.05 -13.98 -9.24
CA PRO A 78 -9.89 -14.82 -9.56
C PRO A 78 -10.24 -16.03 -10.42
N GLY A 79 -9.51 -16.20 -11.50
CA GLY A 79 -9.72 -17.29 -12.49
C GLY A 79 -10.83 -17.03 -13.51
N SER A 80 -11.50 -15.88 -13.49
CA SER A 80 -12.45 -15.49 -14.54
C SER A 80 -11.74 -14.96 -15.80
N GLN A 81 -12.48 -14.92 -16.90
CA GLN A 81 -12.01 -14.28 -18.14
C GLN A 81 -11.77 -12.76 -17.91
N GLY A 82 -12.60 -12.10 -17.10
CA GLY A 82 -12.42 -10.69 -16.75
C GLY A 82 -11.13 -10.44 -15.98
N SER A 83 -10.77 -11.30 -15.01
CA SER A 83 -9.48 -11.22 -14.31
C SER A 83 -8.31 -11.27 -15.29
N TYR A 84 -8.34 -12.17 -16.28
CA TYR A 84 -7.31 -12.23 -17.33
C TYR A 84 -7.25 -10.94 -18.16
N ILE A 85 -8.41 -10.43 -18.61
CA ILE A 85 -8.49 -9.22 -19.43
C ILE A 85 -7.93 -8.01 -18.66
N VAL A 86 -8.35 -7.82 -17.42
CA VAL A 86 -7.91 -6.70 -16.59
C VAL A 86 -6.41 -6.79 -16.30
N ARG A 87 -5.90 -7.98 -16.01
CA ARG A 87 -4.46 -8.20 -15.80
C ARG A 87 -3.64 -7.84 -17.05
N GLN A 88 -4.07 -8.25 -18.25
CA GLN A 88 -3.40 -7.87 -19.49
C GLN A 88 -3.49 -6.37 -19.76
N HIS A 89 -4.63 -5.74 -19.43
CA HIS A 89 -4.80 -4.30 -19.52
C HIS A 89 -3.80 -3.54 -18.61
N ILE A 90 -3.72 -3.88 -17.34
CA ILE A 90 -2.77 -3.28 -16.38
C ILE A 90 -1.33 -3.38 -16.92
N LYS A 91 -0.93 -4.58 -17.37
CA LYS A 91 0.41 -4.80 -17.94
C LYS A 91 0.67 -3.90 -19.15
N HIS A 92 -0.27 -3.88 -20.08
CA HIS A 92 -0.15 -3.09 -21.31
C HIS A 92 -0.01 -1.60 -21.00
N ARG A 93 -0.82 -1.05 -20.10
CA ARG A 93 -0.76 0.36 -19.69
C ARG A 93 0.63 0.72 -19.16
N LEU A 94 1.21 -0.09 -18.28
CA LEU A 94 2.55 0.15 -17.74
C LEU A 94 3.66 -0.03 -18.78
N GLN A 95 3.56 -1.03 -19.65
CA GLN A 95 4.56 -1.33 -20.70
C GLN A 95 4.69 -0.24 -21.76
N THR A 96 3.63 0.54 -21.98
CA THR A 96 3.62 1.63 -22.97
C THR A 96 4.28 2.91 -22.47
N LEU A 97 4.58 3.00 -21.17
CA LEU A 97 5.20 4.17 -20.56
C LEU A 97 6.71 4.21 -20.83
N LYS A 98 7.24 5.43 -21.02
CA LYS A 98 8.67 5.69 -21.33
C LYS A 98 9.60 5.43 -20.16
N ALA A 99 9.09 5.51 -18.93
CA ALA A 99 9.87 5.20 -17.73
C ALA A 99 10.38 3.75 -17.71
N GLY A 100 9.82 2.87 -18.56
CA GLY A 100 10.35 1.52 -18.80
C GLY A 100 10.17 0.60 -17.61
N TRP A 101 8.92 0.41 -17.19
CA TRP A 101 8.54 -0.50 -16.12
C TRP A 101 8.90 -1.95 -16.45
N GLU A 102 9.52 -2.63 -15.51
CA GLU A 102 9.68 -4.08 -15.56
C GLU A 102 8.48 -4.75 -14.92
N ILE A 103 7.80 -5.62 -15.68
CA ILE A 103 6.53 -6.22 -15.27
C ILE A 103 6.72 -7.70 -15.00
N GLU A 104 6.34 -8.13 -13.79
CA GLU A 104 6.30 -9.54 -13.38
C GLU A 104 4.83 -9.96 -13.16
N GLU A 105 4.47 -11.16 -13.64
CA GLU A 105 3.28 -11.88 -13.18
C GLU A 105 3.70 -12.92 -12.15
N ASP A 106 3.25 -12.77 -10.92
CA ASP A 106 3.46 -13.72 -9.83
C ASP A 106 2.29 -14.69 -9.77
N THR A 107 2.40 -15.78 -10.55
CA THR A 107 1.31 -16.77 -10.74
C THR A 107 1.50 -17.97 -9.82
N PHE A 108 0.45 -18.34 -9.11
CA PHE A 108 0.45 -19.46 -8.17
C PHE A 108 -0.93 -20.13 -8.08
N GLN A 109 -0.99 -21.27 -7.39
CA GLN A 109 -2.26 -21.97 -7.10
C GLN A 109 -2.50 -22.06 -5.61
N ARG A 110 -3.76 -21.88 -5.20
CA ARG A 110 -4.22 -22.06 -3.82
C ARG A 110 -5.55 -22.83 -3.80
N TYR A 111 -5.71 -23.58 -2.73
CA TYR A 111 -7.00 -24.23 -2.43
C TYR A 111 -7.95 -23.17 -1.88
N THR A 112 -9.17 -23.15 -2.42
CA THR A 112 -10.25 -22.25 -2.04
C THR A 112 -11.49 -23.10 -1.70
N PRO A 113 -12.56 -22.50 -1.14
CA PRO A 113 -13.83 -23.22 -0.97
C PRO A 113 -14.40 -23.83 -2.26
N TYR A 114 -13.97 -23.37 -3.43
CA TYR A 114 -14.35 -23.90 -4.76
C TYR A 114 -13.22 -24.73 -5.41
N GLY A 115 -12.36 -25.35 -4.61
CA GLY A 115 -11.23 -26.14 -5.08
C GLY A 115 -10.02 -25.28 -5.43
N TYR A 116 -9.04 -25.90 -6.12
CA TYR A 116 -7.84 -25.18 -6.56
C TYR A 116 -8.16 -24.10 -7.58
N LYS A 117 -7.67 -22.90 -7.32
CA LYS A 117 -7.74 -21.76 -8.24
C LYS A 117 -6.34 -21.23 -8.52
N THR A 118 -6.17 -20.67 -9.71
CA THR A 118 -4.95 -19.94 -10.10
C THR A 118 -5.16 -18.46 -9.88
N PHE A 119 -4.18 -17.85 -9.25
CA PHE A 119 -4.10 -16.41 -8.98
C PHE A 119 -2.85 -15.84 -9.65
N SER A 120 -2.87 -14.57 -9.99
CA SER A 120 -1.73 -13.90 -10.60
C SER A 120 -1.65 -12.45 -10.14
N ASN A 121 -0.73 -12.13 -9.24
CA ASN A 121 -0.39 -10.75 -8.92
C ASN A 121 0.33 -10.10 -10.11
N VAL A 122 0.14 -8.79 -10.32
CA VAL A 122 0.92 -8.01 -11.28
C VAL A 122 1.82 -7.06 -10.51
N ILE A 123 3.12 -7.11 -10.79
CA ILE A 123 4.12 -6.29 -10.13
C ILE A 123 4.85 -5.49 -11.20
N GLY A 124 4.76 -4.16 -11.12
CA GLY A 124 5.53 -3.24 -11.96
C GLY A 124 6.63 -2.60 -11.12
N THR A 125 7.89 -2.70 -11.55
CA THR A 125 9.02 -2.10 -10.85
C THR A 125 9.79 -1.21 -11.81
N LEU A 126 10.10 0.03 -11.40
CA LEU A 126 10.88 0.94 -12.25
C LEU A 126 12.35 0.53 -12.33
N GLU A 127 12.97 0.32 -11.19
CA GLU A 127 14.38 -0.07 -11.11
C GLU A 127 14.54 -1.22 -10.09
N PRO A 128 14.49 -2.48 -10.56
CA PRO A 128 14.58 -3.65 -9.69
C PRO A 128 15.92 -3.78 -8.95
N SER A 129 16.98 -3.13 -9.45
CA SER A 129 18.29 -3.15 -8.81
C SER A 129 18.42 -2.17 -7.64
N ALA A 130 17.45 -1.26 -7.45
CA ALA A 130 17.40 -0.37 -6.31
C ALA A 130 17.28 -1.17 -5.00
N LYS A 131 17.99 -0.74 -3.97
CA LYS A 131 17.94 -1.42 -2.67
C LYS A 131 16.60 -1.27 -1.97
N ARG A 132 15.95 -0.13 -2.15
CA ARG A 132 14.73 0.25 -1.46
C ARG A 132 13.62 0.63 -2.45
N HIS A 133 12.39 0.35 -2.08
CA HIS A 133 11.22 0.64 -2.91
C HIS A 133 10.11 1.30 -2.08
N LEU A 134 9.60 2.42 -2.58
CA LEU A 134 8.26 2.86 -2.22
C LEU A 134 7.29 1.91 -2.95
N VAL A 135 6.41 1.26 -2.21
CA VAL A 135 5.40 0.36 -2.80
C VAL A 135 4.05 1.03 -2.72
N LEU A 136 3.35 1.14 -3.87
CA LEU A 136 1.92 1.41 -3.92
C LEU A 136 1.22 0.12 -4.31
N ALA A 137 0.12 -0.21 -3.63
CA ALA A 137 -0.59 -1.44 -3.86
C ALA A 137 -2.11 -1.25 -3.81
N CYS A 138 -2.83 -2.11 -4.52
CA CYS A 138 -4.28 -2.32 -4.44
C CYS A 138 -4.59 -3.75 -4.88
N HIS A 139 -5.83 -4.22 -4.74
CA HIS A 139 -6.26 -5.45 -5.40
C HIS A 139 -7.01 -5.15 -6.71
N TYR A 140 -6.86 -6.03 -7.70
CA TYR A 140 -7.55 -5.85 -8.97
C TYR A 140 -8.70 -6.83 -9.18
N ASP A 141 -8.82 -7.88 -8.37
CA ASP A 141 -9.96 -8.77 -8.41
C ASP A 141 -11.24 -8.07 -7.92
N SER A 142 -12.39 -8.59 -8.32
CA SER A 142 -13.69 -8.19 -7.80
C SER A 142 -14.30 -9.34 -7.02
N LYS A 143 -15.14 -9.02 -6.05
CA LYS A 143 -15.82 -10.01 -5.23
C LYS A 143 -16.65 -10.98 -6.07
N PHE A 144 -16.54 -12.27 -5.76
CA PHE A 144 -17.37 -13.31 -6.32
C PHE A 144 -18.66 -13.50 -5.50
N PHE A 145 -19.82 -13.18 -6.08
CA PHE A 145 -21.10 -13.36 -5.42
C PHE A 145 -21.82 -14.67 -5.78
N GLY A 146 -21.27 -15.45 -6.70
CA GLY A 146 -21.85 -16.71 -7.14
C GLY A 146 -23.17 -16.56 -7.91
N GLN A 147 -23.81 -17.68 -8.22
CA GLN A 147 -25.08 -17.71 -8.98
C GLN A 147 -26.29 -17.14 -8.21
N GLN A 148 -26.17 -16.94 -6.89
CA GLN A 148 -27.27 -16.44 -6.05
C GLN A 148 -27.72 -15.02 -6.42
N TRP A 149 -26.92 -14.27 -7.15
CA TRP A 149 -27.22 -12.88 -7.56
C TRP A 149 -27.96 -12.78 -8.89
N GLN A 150 -28.62 -13.83 -9.33
CA GLN A 150 -29.53 -13.82 -10.48
C GLN A 150 -28.94 -13.24 -11.77
N GLY A 151 -27.65 -13.52 -12.04
CA GLY A 151 -26.95 -13.02 -13.23
C GLY A 151 -26.56 -11.55 -13.19
N ARG A 152 -26.64 -10.88 -12.02
CA ARG A 152 -26.11 -9.53 -11.86
C ARG A 152 -24.59 -9.59 -11.77
N VAL A 153 -23.94 -8.63 -12.42
CA VAL A 153 -22.48 -8.50 -12.47
C VAL A 153 -22.04 -7.50 -11.40
N PHE A 154 -21.11 -7.91 -10.53
CA PHE A 154 -20.46 -7.03 -9.56
C PHE A 154 -19.15 -6.53 -10.16
N VAL A 155 -19.00 -5.21 -10.27
CA VAL A 155 -17.82 -4.60 -10.89
C VAL A 155 -16.87 -3.96 -9.88
N GLY A 156 -17.24 -3.81 -8.61
CA GLY A 156 -16.39 -3.27 -7.56
C GLY A 156 -15.70 -1.97 -7.99
N ALA A 157 -16.49 -0.91 -8.24
CA ALA A 157 -15.93 0.33 -8.77
C ALA A 157 -15.03 1.03 -7.74
N THR A 158 -15.49 1.13 -6.48
CA THR A 158 -14.65 1.59 -5.37
C THR A 158 -13.74 0.48 -4.84
N ASP A 159 -14.09 -0.79 -5.09
CA ASP A 159 -13.57 -2.00 -4.48
C ASP A 159 -12.98 -2.98 -5.55
N SER A 160 -11.77 -2.80 -6.10
CA SER A 160 -10.88 -1.65 -6.03
C SER A 160 -10.48 -1.18 -7.43
N ALA A 161 -11.48 -1.03 -8.37
CA ALA A 161 -11.18 -0.60 -9.74
C ALA A 161 -10.60 0.83 -9.77
N VAL A 162 -11.14 1.76 -8.98
CA VAL A 162 -10.62 3.13 -8.87
C VAL A 162 -9.20 3.14 -8.31
N PRO A 163 -8.85 2.47 -7.21
CA PRO A 163 -7.47 2.34 -6.77
C PRO A 163 -6.51 1.87 -7.86
N CYS A 164 -6.89 0.84 -8.64
CA CYS A 164 -6.08 0.36 -9.76
C CYS A 164 -5.87 1.44 -10.83
N ALA A 165 -6.94 2.11 -11.24
CA ALA A 165 -6.88 3.17 -12.25
C ALA A 165 -6.07 4.38 -11.75
N MET A 166 -6.17 4.74 -10.46
CA MET A 166 -5.36 5.80 -9.84
C MET A 166 -3.86 5.48 -9.89
N MET A 167 -3.47 4.23 -9.66
CA MET A 167 -2.07 3.81 -9.75
C MET A 167 -1.56 3.86 -11.19
N LEU A 168 -2.38 3.50 -12.19
CA LEU A 168 -2.04 3.61 -13.62
C LEU A 168 -1.93 5.08 -14.05
N GLU A 169 -2.88 5.93 -13.65
CA GLU A 169 -2.83 7.37 -13.90
C GLU A 169 -1.60 8.04 -13.26
N LEU A 170 -1.25 7.66 -12.04
CA LEU A 170 -0.04 8.14 -11.38
C LEU A 170 1.21 7.79 -12.20
N ALA A 171 1.32 6.54 -12.67
CA ALA A 171 2.43 6.11 -13.49
C ALA A 171 2.50 6.89 -14.82
N ARG A 172 1.34 7.17 -15.46
CA ARG A 172 1.22 7.95 -16.68
C ARG A 172 1.56 9.43 -16.47
N ALA A 173 0.95 10.05 -15.46
CA ALA A 173 1.08 11.46 -15.20
C ALA A 173 2.53 11.84 -14.81
N LEU A 174 3.23 10.94 -14.13
CA LEU A 174 4.61 11.13 -13.68
C LEU A 174 5.64 10.46 -14.61
N ASP A 175 5.25 9.99 -15.79
CA ASP A 175 6.14 9.22 -16.67
C ASP A 175 7.47 9.93 -16.98
N ASN A 176 7.45 11.25 -17.18
CA ASN A 176 8.65 12.03 -17.47
C ASN A 176 9.57 12.15 -16.23
N GLU A 177 9.00 12.41 -15.06
CA GLU A 177 9.73 12.51 -13.79
C GLU A 177 10.32 11.16 -13.39
N LEU A 178 9.56 10.09 -13.56
CA LEU A 178 9.97 8.73 -13.22
C LEU A 178 11.11 8.20 -14.11
N GLN A 179 11.26 8.69 -15.34
CA GLN A 179 12.40 8.38 -16.18
C GLN A 179 13.73 8.82 -15.53
N LEU A 180 13.72 9.86 -14.69
CA LEU A 180 14.92 10.36 -14.02
C LEU A 180 15.51 9.33 -13.05
N ILE A 181 14.71 8.42 -12.53
CA ILE A 181 15.18 7.32 -11.65
C ILE A 181 16.21 6.46 -12.40
N LYS A 182 15.97 6.16 -13.68
CA LYS A 182 16.88 5.37 -14.52
C LYS A 182 18.01 6.17 -15.15
N ALA A 183 17.78 7.47 -15.39
CA ALA A 183 18.75 8.35 -16.06
C ALA A 183 19.93 8.74 -15.18
N SER A 184 19.89 8.51 -13.88
CA SER A 184 20.97 8.81 -12.93
C SER A 184 22.12 7.83 -13.11
N SER A 185 22.89 8.02 -14.18
CA SER A 185 23.89 7.07 -14.73
C SER A 185 25.18 6.90 -13.90
N THR A 186 25.35 7.61 -12.79
CA THR A 186 26.61 7.58 -12.01
C THR A 186 26.54 6.75 -10.72
N SER A 187 25.35 6.41 -10.25
CA SER A 187 25.13 5.46 -9.16
C SER A 187 23.76 4.85 -9.32
N ARG A 188 23.61 3.55 -9.00
CA ARG A 188 22.30 2.91 -8.96
C ARG A 188 21.40 3.68 -7.99
N PRO A 189 20.15 4.00 -8.35
CA PRO A 189 19.25 4.67 -7.41
C PRO A 189 19.07 3.78 -6.19
N ASP A 190 19.23 4.34 -5.00
CA ASP A 190 19.00 3.58 -3.77
C ASP A 190 17.52 3.37 -3.49
N LEU A 191 16.66 4.20 -4.06
CA LEU A 191 15.20 4.17 -3.88
C LEU A 191 14.49 4.22 -5.23
N SER A 192 13.50 3.35 -5.43
CA SER A 192 12.68 3.26 -6.65
C SER A 192 11.19 3.12 -6.30
N LEU A 193 10.34 3.08 -7.32
CA LEU A 193 8.90 2.88 -7.20
C LEU A 193 8.52 1.47 -7.67
N GLN A 194 7.66 0.81 -6.89
CA GLN A 194 7.04 -0.46 -7.25
C GLN A 194 5.52 -0.35 -7.10
N LEU A 195 4.79 -0.83 -8.10
CA LEU A 195 3.33 -0.94 -8.10
C LEU A 195 2.95 -2.42 -8.01
N ILE A 196 2.04 -2.74 -7.09
CA ILE A 196 1.56 -4.12 -6.90
C ILE A 196 0.04 -4.13 -7.02
N PHE A 197 -0.46 -4.95 -7.94
CA PHE A 197 -1.88 -5.21 -8.12
C PHE A 197 -2.14 -6.65 -7.69
N PHE A 198 -2.76 -6.83 -6.52
CA PHE A 198 -3.02 -8.16 -5.96
C PHE A 198 -4.20 -8.84 -6.62
N ASP A 199 -4.15 -10.16 -6.69
CA ASP A 199 -5.25 -11.03 -7.10
C ASP A 199 -5.74 -11.83 -5.90
N GLY A 200 -7.06 -11.92 -5.73
CA GLY A 200 -7.65 -12.72 -4.66
C GLY A 200 -7.53 -12.10 -3.27
N GLU A 201 -7.73 -10.80 -3.16
CA GLU A 201 -7.99 -10.15 -1.89
C GLU A 201 -9.30 -10.65 -1.31
N GLU A 202 -10.32 -10.71 -2.15
CA GLU A 202 -11.70 -11.00 -1.82
C GLU A 202 -11.95 -12.47 -1.44
N ALA A 203 -12.73 -12.66 -0.37
CA ALA A 203 -13.17 -13.99 0.03
C ALA A 203 -14.19 -14.56 -0.97
N PHE A 204 -14.05 -15.85 -1.32
CA PHE A 204 -15.04 -16.55 -2.16
C PHE A 204 -16.34 -16.84 -1.43
N VAL A 205 -16.27 -17.15 -0.14
CA VAL A 205 -17.45 -17.53 0.67
C VAL A 205 -17.50 -16.72 1.96
N ARG A 206 -16.42 -16.77 2.75
CA ARG A 206 -16.39 -16.12 4.06
C ARG A 206 -14.98 -15.63 4.36
N TRP A 207 -14.87 -14.37 4.70
CA TRP A 207 -13.62 -13.78 5.14
C TRP A 207 -12.99 -14.58 6.28
N SER A 208 -11.79 -15.08 6.04
CA SER A 208 -10.99 -15.85 6.98
C SER A 208 -9.55 -15.94 6.50
N PRO A 209 -8.59 -16.31 7.37
CA PRO A 209 -7.17 -16.49 6.95
C PRO A 209 -6.97 -17.52 5.83
N SER A 210 -7.91 -18.39 5.58
CA SER A 210 -7.87 -19.41 4.51
C SER A 210 -8.77 -19.09 3.30
N ASP A 211 -9.58 -18.04 3.38
CA ASP A 211 -10.47 -17.60 2.31
C ASP A 211 -10.48 -16.07 2.24
N SER A 212 -9.35 -15.49 1.94
CA SER A 212 -9.09 -14.09 1.61
C SER A 212 -7.59 -13.85 1.43
N LEU A 213 -7.19 -12.71 0.93
CA LEU A 213 -5.81 -12.21 0.88
C LEU A 213 -4.83 -13.21 0.20
N TYR A 214 -5.30 -13.99 -0.77
CA TYR A 214 -4.52 -15.06 -1.38
C TYR A 214 -3.24 -14.53 -2.03
N GLY A 215 -3.36 -13.44 -2.79
CA GLY A 215 -2.25 -12.81 -3.49
C GLY A 215 -1.20 -12.21 -2.58
N SER A 216 -1.63 -11.42 -1.61
CA SER A 216 -0.73 -10.74 -0.67
C SER A 216 -0.04 -11.72 0.27
N GLN A 217 -0.75 -12.76 0.75
CA GLN A 217 -0.15 -13.83 1.55
C GLN A 217 0.96 -14.56 0.79
N HIS A 218 0.69 -14.90 -0.49
CA HIS A 218 1.68 -15.58 -1.35
C HIS A 218 2.89 -14.70 -1.59
N LEU A 219 2.67 -13.45 -2.03
CA LEU A 219 3.76 -12.55 -2.38
C LEU A 219 4.61 -12.17 -1.17
N ALA A 220 4.00 -11.89 -0.01
CA ALA A 220 4.75 -11.60 1.21
C ALA A 220 5.63 -12.78 1.64
N GLN A 221 5.16 -14.03 1.50
CA GLN A 221 5.95 -15.21 1.76
C GLN A 221 7.11 -15.37 0.76
N LYS A 222 6.85 -15.17 -0.55
CA LYS A 222 7.86 -15.21 -1.61
C LYS A 222 8.95 -14.16 -1.36
N MET A 223 8.56 -12.91 -1.10
CA MET A 223 9.50 -11.81 -0.83
C MET A 223 10.32 -12.04 0.44
N ALA A 224 9.75 -12.68 1.47
CA ALA A 224 10.48 -13.04 2.70
C ALA A 224 11.59 -14.07 2.46
N SER A 225 11.45 -14.92 1.45
CA SER A 225 12.43 -15.96 1.09
C SER A 225 13.37 -15.57 -0.06
N THR A 226 13.11 -14.42 -0.71
CA THR A 226 13.90 -13.95 -1.86
C THR A 226 15.01 -13.01 -1.40
N PRO A 227 16.30 -13.34 -1.60
CA PRO A 227 17.42 -12.46 -1.27
C PRO A 227 17.32 -11.10 -1.96
N HIS A 228 17.62 -10.04 -1.22
CA HIS A 228 17.65 -8.68 -1.77
C HIS A 228 18.67 -7.79 -1.03
N PRO A 229 19.55 -7.06 -1.74
CA PRO A 229 19.80 -7.14 -3.19
C PRO A 229 20.19 -8.55 -3.64
N PRO A 230 20.14 -8.84 -4.95
CA PRO A 230 20.55 -10.17 -5.46
C PRO A 230 21.89 -10.62 -4.92
N GLY A 231 21.95 -11.86 -4.39
CA GLY A 231 23.13 -12.43 -3.77
C GLY A 231 23.30 -12.11 -2.28
N SER A 232 22.39 -11.34 -1.67
CA SER A 232 22.41 -11.13 -0.21
C SER A 232 22.16 -12.44 0.53
N THR A 233 22.90 -12.66 1.63
CA THR A 233 22.69 -13.80 2.54
C THR A 233 21.97 -13.41 3.82
N THR A 234 21.77 -12.13 4.06
CA THR A 234 21.27 -11.58 5.34
C THR A 234 20.01 -10.74 5.19
N THR A 235 19.66 -10.33 3.97
CA THR A 235 18.50 -9.46 3.70
C THR A 235 17.64 -10.02 2.56
N ASN A 236 16.35 -9.68 2.57
CA ASN A 236 15.36 -10.15 1.61
C ASN A 236 14.52 -8.97 1.04
N GLN A 237 13.64 -9.27 0.09
CA GLN A 237 12.83 -8.26 -0.61
C GLN A 237 11.89 -7.48 0.34
N LEU A 238 11.39 -8.08 1.43
CA LEU A 238 10.56 -7.34 2.40
C LEU A 238 11.32 -6.22 3.09
N GLN A 239 12.61 -6.45 3.39
CA GLN A 239 13.46 -5.44 4.00
C GLN A 239 13.76 -4.28 3.03
N GLY A 240 13.66 -4.54 1.73
CA GLY A 240 13.73 -3.54 0.67
C GLY A 240 12.49 -2.65 0.56
N ILE A 241 11.38 -3.01 1.18
CA ILE A 241 10.20 -2.14 1.20
C ILE A 241 10.41 -1.02 2.22
N ASP A 242 10.46 0.21 1.73
CA ASP A 242 10.61 1.41 2.55
C ASP A 242 9.29 1.80 3.22
N LEU A 243 8.24 1.87 2.41
CA LEU A 243 6.87 2.16 2.82
C LEU A 243 5.93 1.42 1.87
N PHE A 244 4.98 0.71 2.44
CA PHE A 244 3.90 0.03 1.73
C PHE A 244 2.63 0.86 1.84
N VAL A 245 2.22 1.50 0.75
CA VAL A 245 1.01 2.32 0.66
C VAL A 245 -0.08 1.48 0.01
N LEU A 246 -1.10 1.11 0.78
CA LEU A 246 -2.23 0.34 0.27
C LEU A 246 -3.42 1.25 0.05
N LEU A 247 -4.02 1.17 -1.14
CA LEU A 247 -5.22 1.90 -1.54
C LEU A 247 -6.38 0.94 -1.68
N ASP A 248 -7.47 1.22 -0.98
CA ASP A 248 -8.68 0.43 -1.08
C ASP A 248 -9.94 1.28 -0.81
N LEU A 249 -11.09 0.87 -1.36
CA LEU A 249 -12.40 1.48 -1.19
C LEU A 249 -12.45 2.98 -1.54
N ILE A 250 -11.68 3.40 -2.53
CA ILE A 250 -11.59 4.80 -2.98
C ILE A 250 -12.53 5.04 -4.17
N GLY A 251 -13.17 6.20 -4.20
CA GLY A 251 -13.99 6.63 -5.34
C GLY A 251 -15.31 7.28 -4.95
N ALA A 252 -15.80 7.02 -3.75
CA ALA A 252 -16.99 7.72 -3.22
C ALA A 252 -16.65 9.16 -2.81
N ARG A 253 -17.69 10.00 -2.75
CA ARG A 253 -17.55 11.40 -2.41
C ARG A 253 -17.13 11.61 -0.95
N ASN A 254 -16.21 12.55 -0.73
CA ASN A 254 -15.75 12.99 0.59
C ASN A 254 -15.32 11.83 1.52
N PRO A 255 -14.36 10.98 1.11
CA PRO A 255 -13.85 9.93 1.99
C PRO A 255 -13.13 10.54 3.18
N VAL A 256 -13.14 9.82 4.30
CA VAL A 256 -12.36 10.16 5.48
C VAL A 256 -11.34 9.05 5.73
N PHE A 257 -10.06 9.35 5.57
CA PHE A 257 -8.97 8.44 5.86
C PHE A 257 -8.43 8.74 7.26
N PRO A 258 -8.58 7.84 8.23
CA PRO A 258 -7.91 7.95 9.52
C PRO A 258 -6.46 7.44 9.44
N ASN A 259 -5.65 7.80 10.43
CA ASN A 259 -4.34 7.16 10.59
C ASN A 259 -4.50 5.80 11.28
N TYR A 260 -4.09 4.72 10.62
CA TYR A 260 -4.17 3.36 11.17
C TYR A 260 -2.92 2.97 11.97
N PHE A 261 -1.74 3.49 11.63
CA PHE A 261 -0.46 3.03 12.17
C PHE A 261 0.39 4.17 12.72
N PRO A 262 0.68 4.18 14.04
CA PRO A 262 1.50 5.25 14.66
C PRO A 262 2.92 5.34 14.09
N ASN A 263 3.52 4.23 13.67
CA ASN A 263 4.88 4.19 13.16
C ASN A 263 5.05 4.85 11.78
N THR A 264 3.95 5.04 11.03
CA THR A 264 3.94 5.73 9.73
C THR A 264 3.24 7.09 9.78
N LEU A 265 2.92 7.59 10.99
CA LEU A 265 2.23 8.86 11.21
C LEU A 265 2.87 10.03 10.45
N ARG A 266 4.20 10.10 10.36
CA ARG A 266 4.89 11.18 9.64
C ARG A 266 4.52 11.24 8.16
N TRP A 267 4.28 10.09 7.53
CA TRP A 267 3.86 10.00 6.12
C TRP A 267 2.39 10.36 5.96
N PHE A 268 1.57 9.96 6.92
CA PHE A 268 0.18 10.38 6.97
C PHE A 268 0.07 11.91 7.13
N GLN A 269 0.85 12.50 8.03
CA GLN A 269 0.94 13.96 8.20
C GLN A 269 1.47 14.65 6.92
N ARG A 270 2.32 13.97 6.14
CA ARG A 270 2.76 14.52 4.85
C ARG A 270 1.60 14.61 3.87
N LEU A 271 0.73 13.60 3.77
CA LEU A 271 -0.49 13.65 2.95
C LEU A 271 -1.40 14.81 3.37
N GLN A 272 -1.61 15.00 4.67
CA GLN A 272 -2.38 16.13 5.19
C GLN A 272 -1.79 17.47 4.77
N ALA A 273 -0.48 17.63 4.87
CA ALA A 273 0.20 18.86 4.49
C ALA A 273 0.14 19.12 2.99
N ILE A 274 0.19 18.07 2.16
CA ILE A 274 0.02 18.17 0.70
C ILE A 274 -1.42 18.57 0.38
N GLU A 275 -2.42 17.90 0.96
CA GLU A 275 -3.83 18.23 0.81
C GLU A 275 -4.09 19.73 1.10
N GLN A 276 -3.62 20.19 2.27
CA GLN A 276 -3.77 21.58 2.68
C GLN A 276 -3.06 22.55 1.71
N LYS A 277 -1.88 22.20 1.22
CA LYS A 277 -1.13 23.02 0.28
C LYS A 277 -1.85 23.13 -1.06
N LEU A 278 -2.33 22.01 -1.61
CA LEU A 278 -3.10 21.98 -2.85
C LEU A 278 -4.43 22.76 -2.72
N HIS A 279 -5.10 22.65 -1.56
CA HIS A 279 -6.30 23.41 -1.26
C HIS A 279 -6.00 24.92 -1.27
N ASN A 280 -4.97 25.38 -0.57
CA ASN A 280 -4.58 26.78 -0.49
C ASN A 280 -4.15 27.35 -1.86
N MET A 281 -3.64 26.50 -2.76
CA MET A 281 -3.31 26.85 -4.12
C MET A 281 -4.54 26.80 -5.08
N SER A 282 -5.73 26.46 -4.57
CA SER A 282 -6.96 26.30 -5.37
C SER A 282 -6.84 25.23 -6.47
N LEU A 283 -6.05 24.18 -6.24
CA LEU A 283 -5.80 23.09 -7.19
C LEU A 283 -6.75 21.90 -6.99
N LEU A 284 -7.51 21.87 -5.89
CA LEU A 284 -8.50 20.84 -5.60
C LEU A 284 -9.90 21.32 -6.00
N LYS A 285 -10.68 20.43 -6.62
CA LYS A 285 -12.06 20.70 -7.08
C LYS A 285 -13.07 20.30 -6.01
N ASN A 286 -14.08 21.12 -5.78
CA ASN A 286 -15.18 20.85 -4.83
C ASN A 286 -14.67 20.41 -3.44
N HIS A 287 -13.50 20.92 -3.02
CA HIS A 287 -12.84 20.60 -1.77
C HIS A 287 -13.11 21.73 -0.75
N PRO A 288 -14.08 21.58 0.16
CA PRO A 288 -14.40 22.62 1.13
C PRO A 288 -13.31 22.75 2.20
N VAL A 289 -13.08 23.96 2.69
CA VAL A 289 -12.03 24.29 3.71
C VAL A 289 -12.13 23.42 4.98
N GLN A 290 -13.35 22.96 5.29
CA GLN A 290 -13.62 22.19 6.51
C GLN A 290 -13.62 20.68 6.32
N SER A 291 -13.49 20.16 5.11
CA SER A 291 -13.49 18.73 4.81
C SER A 291 -12.12 18.33 4.31
N GLN A 292 -11.29 17.87 5.22
CA GLN A 292 -10.03 17.20 4.86
C GLN A 292 -10.30 15.73 4.61
N TYR A 293 -9.66 15.15 3.61
CA TYR A 293 -9.71 13.70 3.38
C TYR A 293 -8.92 12.95 4.44
N PHE A 294 -7.76 13.49 4.85
CA PHE A 294 -6.86 12.85 5.81
C PHE A 294 -7.06 13.43 7.20
N HIS A 295 -7.66 12.65 8.10
CA HIS A 295 -7.95 13.06 9.48
C HIS A 295 -6.89 12.57 10.45
N SER A 296 -6.47 13.43 11.39
CA SER A 296 -5.45 13.10 12.41
C SER A 296 -5.92 12.09 13.46
N THR A 297 -7.20 11.68 13.43
CA THR A 297 -7.72 10.70 14.40
C THR A 297 -7.11 9.32 14.16
N LEU A 298 -6.55 8.74 15.21
CA LEU A 298 -6.09 7.35 15.17
C LEU A 298 -7.29 6.41 15.13
N HIS A 299 -7.34 5.55 14.14
CA HIS A 299 -8.34 4.49 14.09
C HIS A 299 -8.00 3.40 15.12
N ARG A 300 -8.99 2.99 15.93
CA ARG A 300 -8.78 2.00 17.00
C ARG A 300 -9.19 0.58 16.62
N GLY A 301 -9.69 0.37 15.42
CA GLY A 301 -10.07 -0.94 14.89
C GLY A 301 -8.97 -1.56 14.03
N LEU A 302 -9.00 -2.88 13.89
CA LEU A 302 -8.24 -3.56 12.85
C LEU A 302 -9.12 -3.63 11.60
N VAL A 303 -8.59 -3.14 10.48
CA VAL A 303 -9.12 -3.41 9.15
C VAL A 303 -8.16 -4.40 8.52
N GLU A 304 -8.64 -5.61 8.25
CA GLU A 304 -7.87 -6.64 7.57
C GLU A 304 -7.91 -6.37 6.06
N ASP A 305 -6.75 -6.41 5.40
CA ASP A 305 -6.59 -6.13 4.00
C ASP A 305 -5.19 -6.61 3.56
N ASP A 306 -4.82 -6.47 2.31
CA ASP A 306 -3.57 -6.95 1.68
C ASP A 306 -2.27 -6.48 2.37
N HIS A 307 -2.33 -5.45 3.21
CA HIS A 307 -1.18 -5.04 4.02
C HIS A 307 -0.84 -6.02 5.15
N VAL A 308 -1.81 -6.80 5.64
CA VAL A 308 -1.64 -7.63 6.84
C VAL A 308 -0.47 -8.61 6.73
N PRO A 309 -0.29 -9.37 5.64
CA PRO A 309 0.85 -10.28 5.51
C PRO A 309 2.21 -9.59 5.56
N PHE A 310 2.30 -8.35 5.09
CA PHE A 310 3.49 -7.51 5.09
C PHE A 310 3.73 -6.88 6.48
N LEU A 311 2.68 -6.35 7.09
CA LEU A 311 2.72 -5.76 8.44
C LEU A 311 3.23 -6.78 9.48
N LEU A 312 2.71 -8.02 9.44
CA LEU A 312 3.14 -9.10 10.33
C LEU A 312 4.63 -9.47 10.15
N ARG A 313 5.25 -9.05 9.05
CA ARG A 313 6.67 -9.25 8.76
C ARG A 313 7.50 -7.98 8.96
N GLY A 314 6.94 -6.96 9.61
CA GLY A 314 7.63 -5.73 10.01
C GLY A 314 7.77 -4.67 8.90
N VAL A 315 7.02 -4.78 7.81
CA VAL A 315 6.98 -3.75 6.76
C VAL A 315 6.20 -2.53 7.27
N PRO A 316 6.74 -1.29 7.14
CA PRO A 316 5.98 -0.08 7.45
C PRO A 316 4.82 0.10 6.48
N VAL A 317 3.60 0.31 7.00
CA VAL A 317 2.37 0.41 6.21
C VAL A 317 1.73 1.79 6.35
N LEU A 318 1.26 2.32 5.23
CA LEU A 318 0.35 3.46 5.14
C LEU A 318 -0.92 2.97 4.44
N HIS A 319 -2.00 2.76 5.21
CA HIS A 319 -3.25 2.19 4.71
C HIS A 319 -4.23 3.31 4.38
N LEU A 320 -4.55 3.48 3.11
CA LEU A 320 -5.47 4.50 2.60
C LEU A 320 -6.81 3.84 2.25
N ILE A 321 -7.55 3.50 3.29
CA ILE A 321 -8.93 3.00 3.23
C ILE A 321 -9.83 3.93 4.05
N PRO A 322 -10.98 4.38 3.52
CA PRO A 322 -11.84 5.30 4.24
C PRO A 322 -12.55 4.63 5.41
N SER A 323 -12.84 5.39 6.44
CA SER A 323 -13.70 4.96 7.56
C SER A 323 -14.68 6.09 7.91
N PRO A 324 -16.01 5.84 7.77
CA PRO A 324 -16.65 4.56 7.40
C PRO A 324 -16.39 4.15 5.95
N PHE A 325 -16.60 2.87 5.63
CA PHE A 325 -16.55 2.35 4.27
C PHE A 325 -17.64 3.01 3.40
N PRO A 326 -17.46 3.09 2.07
CA PRO A 326 -18.46 3.62 1.16
C PRO A 326 -19.80 2.89 1.32
N ALA A 327 -20.91 3.61 1.27
CA ALA A 327 -22.25 3.00 1.40
C ALA A 327 -22.57 2.00 0.27
N VAL A 328 -21.83 2.04 -0.82
CA VAL A 328 -21.94 1.11 -1.95
C VAL A 328 -21.15 -0.18 -1.76
N TRP A 329 -20.26 -0.24 -0.75
CA TRP A 329 -19.40 -1.39 -0.48
C TRP A 329 -20.19 -2.69 -0.45
N HIS A 330 -19.70 -3.70 -1.18
CA HIS A 330 -20.32 -5.02 -1.33
C HIS A 330 -21.81 -4.99 -1.72
N THR A 331 -22.22 -3.99 -2.47
CA THR A 331 -23.55 -3.89 -3.08
C THR A 331 -23.46 -3.77 -4.59
N MET A 332 -24.54 -4.12 -5.30
CA MET A 332 -24.65 -3.94 -6.76
C MET A 332 -24.66 -2.46 -7.19
N LYS A 333 -24.56 -1.54 -6.24
CA LYS A 333 -24.45 -0.10 -6.49
C LYS A 333 -22.99 0.36 -6.52
N ASP A 334 -22.03 -0.53 -6.32
CA ASP A 334 -20.61 -0.18 -6.49
C ASP A 334 -20.24 -0.15 -7.97
N THR A 335 -20.72 0.88 -8.66
CA THR A 335 -20.66 1.09 -10.11
C THR A 335 -20.14 2.48 -10.44
N GLU A 336 -19.78 2.69 -11.72
CA GLU A 336 -19.30 3.97 -12.27
C GLU A 336 -20.18 5.16 -11.89
N GLU A 337 -21.51 4.97 -11.87
CA GLU A 337 -22.50 6.02 -11.62
C GLU A 337 -22.41 6.60 -10.20
N ASN A 338 -21.89 5.85 -9.25
CA ASN A 338 -21.77 6.24 -7.85
C ASN A 338 -20.37 6.75 -7.47
N LEU A 339 -19.50 6.93 -8.46
CA LEU A 339 -18.17 7.50 -8.27
C LEU A 339 -18.21 9.04 -8.30
N ASP A 340 -17.37 9.69 -7.51
CA ASP A 340 -17.18 11.14 -7.51
C ASP A 340 -15.89 11.53 -8.20
N LYS A 341 -15.99 12.00 -9.43
CA LYS A 341 -14.86 12.40 -10.29
C LYS A 341 -13.95 13.45 -9.65
N ALA A 342 -14.54 14.41 -8.92
CA ALA A 342 -13.79 15.49 -8.30
C ALA A 342 -12.92 14.97 -7.14
N THR A 343 -13.48 14.09 -6.31
CA THR A 343 -12.75 13.43 -5.23
C THR A 343 -11.58 12.60 -5.77
N ILE A 344 -11.82 11.80 -6.81
CA ILE A 344 -10.79 10.96 -7.43
C ILE A 344 -9.67 11.81 -8.03
N ASP A 345 -10.01 12.89 -8.77
CA ASP A 345 -9.04 13.85 -9.33
C ASP A 345 -8.18 14.51 -8.24
N ASN A 346 -8.81 14.89 -7.13
CA ASN A 346 -8.10 15.47 -5.99
C ASN A 346 -7.12 14.48 -5.35
N LEU A 347 -7.54 13.24 -5.13
CA LEU A 347 -6.69 12.21 -4.55
C LEU A 347 -5.54 11.82 -5.47
N ASN A 348 -5.74 11.77 -6.78
CA ASN A 348 -4.66 11.59 -7.76
C ASN A 348 -3.58 12.64 -7.60
N LYS A 349 -3.97 13.93 -7.54
CA LYS A 349 -3.03 15.04 -7.37
C LYS A 349 -2.24 14.94 -6.07
N ILE A 350 -2.92 14.61 -4.97
CA ILE A 350 -2.29 14.45 -3.66
C ILE A 350 -1.27 13.31 -3.68
N LEU A 351 -1.64 12.15 -4.25
CA LEU A 351 -0.75 10.99 -4.33
C LEU A 351 0.44 11.21 -5.26
N GLN A 352 0.24 11.89 -6.41
CA GLN A 352 1.33 12.23 -7.33
C GLN A 352 2.37 13.13 -6.66
N VAL A 353 1.95 14.19 -5.96
CA VAL A 353 2.86 15.05 -5.19
C VAL A 353 3.56 14.24 -4.10
N PHE A 354 2.83 13.40 -3.37
CA PHE A 354 3.40 12.56 -2.31
C PHE A 354 4.50 11.63 -2.83
N VAL A 355 4.25 10.96 -3.96
CA VAL A 355 5.22 10.02 -4.56
C VAL A 355 6.49 10.74 -5.01
N LEU A 356 6.38 11.89 -5.70
CA LEU A 356 7.55 12.66 -6.11
C LEU A 356 8.37 13.17 -4.93
N GLU A 357 7.71 13.68 -3.89
CA GLU A 357 8.40 14.12 -2.68
C GLU A 357 9.08 12.97 -1.96
N TYR A 358 8.43 11.78 -1.90
CA TYR A 358 9.01 10.59 -1.30
C TYR A 358 10.23 10.10 -2.08
N LEU A 359 10.16 10.10 -3.41
CA LEU A 359 11.24 9.66 -4.28
C LEU A 359 12.36 10.72 -4.45
N ASN A 360 12.20 11.91 -3.88
CA ASN A 360 13.13 13.05 -4.00
C ASN A 360 13.33 13.54 -5.45
N LEU A 361 12.28 13.45 -6.26
CA LEU A 361 12.26 13.87 -7.68
C LEU A 361 11.80 15.32 -7.87
#